data_a48752487c35cefbb77bc5f7304675d2
#
_entry.id   a48752487c35cefbb77bc5f7304675d2
#
_cell.length_a   1.000
_cell.length_b   1.000
_cell.length_c   1.000
_cell.angle_alpha   90.00
_cell.angle_beta   90.00
_cell.angle_gamma   90.00
#
_symmetry.space_group_name_H-M   'P 1'
#
loop_
_entity.id
_entity.type
_entity.pdbx_description
1 polymer ?
#
loop_
_entity_poly.entity_id
_entity_poly.type
_entity_poly.pdbx_seq_one_letter_code
_entity_poly.pdbx_strand_id
1 'polypeptide(L)'
;NNIEGGIKVKEPIYDWDLILKLTNSLIGKLKKNKVYLNEKVEIINKDKHFNLITNKNSFFFDIVIDASYDGSNNIIKNISKRKKRRYQLVVVFEFLPKNFNKIGLAVMDGDFFSFLPKGKGKKHLLYHVKHSVLKQKECKKFPSSWYRYQNFKSLIKKSEKLLLKDLKNHLPDLKIKLTGKKYISPRVLPNNVEKSDKRVSTINEISKNYYQIFSAKVDHSVDIAEQLLSKIKKN
;
A
#
# COMPACT_ATOMS: atom_id res chain seq x y z
N ASN A 1 21.48 -24.73 4.26
CA ASN A 1 21.47 -23.29 4.02
C ASN A 1 21.03 -23.01 2.59
N ASN A 2 19.83 -22.42 2.44
CA ASN A 2 19.28 -22.08 1.13
C ASN A 2 19.59 -20.64 0.71
N ILE A 3 20.61 -20.01 1.29
CA ILE A 3 21.07 -18.66 0.97
C ILE A 3 22.47 -18.76 0.39
N GLU A 4 22.64 -18.41 -0.87
CA GLU A 4 23.91 -18.53 -1.59
C GLU A 4 24.90 -17.41 -1.25
N GLY A 5 24.42 -16.26 -0.80
CA GLY A 5 25.25 -15.12 -0.45
C GLY A 5 24.47 -13.93 0.08
N GLY A 6 25.17 -12.92 0.49
CA GLY A 6 24.58 -11.68 0.98
C GLY A 6 25.36 -10.44 0.51
N ILE A 7 24.63 -9.38 0.17
CA ILE A 7 25.20 -8.09 -0.23
C ILE A 7 24.75 -7.05 0.78
N LYS A 8 25.70 -6.31 1.34
CA LYS A 8 25.42 -5.17 2.19
C LYS A 8 25.29 -3.90 1.34
N VAL A 9 24.14 -3.27 1.40
CA VAL A 9 23.86 -2.02 0.68
C VAL A 9 23.56 -0.88 1.66
N LYS A 10 23.83 0.35 1.23
CA LYS A 10 23.39 1.56 1.90
C LYS A 10 22.05 1.98 1.29
N GLU A 11 20.95 1.43 1.79
CA GLU A 11 19.61 1.80 1.34
C GLU A 11 18.90 2.61 2.44
N PRO A 12 18.39 3.81 2.13
CA PRO A 12 17.64 4.60 3.09
C PRO A 12 16.31 3.92 3.43
N ILE A 13 15.97 3.91 4.71
CA ILE A 13 14.71 3.39 5.20
C ILE A 13 13.81 4.57 5.55
N TYR A 14 12.62 4.58 4.98
CA TYR A 14 11.64 5.63 5.23
C TYR A 14 11.09 5.54 6.66
N ASP A 15 11.13 6.65 7.38
CA ASP A 15 10.38 6.84 8.62
C ASP A 15 8.97 7.33 8.26
N TRP A 16 8.02 6.41 8.23
CA TRP A 16 6.65 6.70 7.81
C TRP A 16 5.95 7.72 8.71
N ASP A 17 6.22 7.70 10.00
CA ASP A 17 5.62 8.64 10.95
C ASP A 17 6.12 10.07 10.70
N LEU A 18 7.40 10.23 10.30
CA LEU A 18 7.95 11.52 9.89
C LEU A 18 7.39 12.00 8.55
N ILE A 19 7.22 11.11 7.58
CA ILE A 19 6.61 11.43 6.29
C ILE A 19 5.18 11.94 6.50
N LEU A 20 4.37 11.26 7.31
CA LEU A 20 3.02 11.70 7.63
C LEU A 20 2.98 13.07 8.32
N LYS A 21 3.86 13.31 9.28
CA LYS A 21 3.98 14.61 9.95
C LYS A 21 4.33 15.72 8.97
N LEU A 22 5.31 15.50 8.11
CA LEU A 22 5.72 16.46 7.08
C LEU A 22 4.56 16.76 6.13
N THR A 23 3.91 15.72 5.60
CA THR A 23 2.79 15.87 4.67
C THR A 23 1.64 16.66 5.29
N ASN A 24 1.26 16.35 6.53
CA ASN A 24 0.22 17.09 7.25
C ASN A 24 0.60 18.55 7.48
N SER A 25 1.88 18.82 7.81
CA SER A 25 2.39 20.20 7.95
C SER A 25 2.33 20.96 6.63
N LEU A 26 2.70 20.32 5.51
CA LEU A 26 2.63 20.94 4.18
C LEU A 26 1.19 21.24 3.77
N ILE A 27 0.27 20.29 3.96
CA ILE A 27 -1.16 20.48 3.69
C ILE A 27 -1.72 21.65 4.50
N GLY A 28 -1.38 21.74 5.80
CA GLY A 28 -1.82 22.82 6.67
C GLY A 28 -1.35 24.23 6.26
N LYS A 29 -0.24 24.32 5.50
CA LYS A 29 0.25 25.60 4.94
C LYS A 29 -0.52 26.06 3.70
N LEU A 30 -1.29 25.20 3.06
CA LEU A 30 -2.03 25.51 1.85
C LEU A 30 -3.37 26.18 2.19
N LYS A 31 -3.37 27.48 2.44
CA LYS A 31 -4.53 28.27 2.92
C LYS A 31 -5.82 28.12 2.09
N LYS A 32 -5.72 27.83 0.79
CA LYS A 32 -6.87 27.69 -0.12
C LYS A 32 -7.41 26.26 -0.20
N ASN A 33 -6.74 25.29 0.39
CA ASN A 33 -7.13 23.88 0.29
C ASN A 33 -8.04 23.47 1.44
N LYS A 34 -9.01 22.64 1.14
CA LYS A 34 -9.89 22.02 2.13
C LYS A 34 -9.60 20.52 2.21
N VAL A 35 -9.48 20.01 3.44
CA VAL A 35 -9.31 18.58 3.70
C VAL A 35 -10.54 18.10 4.47
N TYR A 36 -11.21 17.11 3.91
CA TYR A 36 -12.39 16.50 4.53
C TYR A 36 -11.99 15.14 5.08
N LEU A 37 -11.85 15.05 6.40
CA LEU A 37 -11.56 13.80 7.09
C LEU A 37 -12.84 13.05 7.43
N ASN A 38 -12.76 11.71 7.52
CA ASN A 38 -13.91 10.85 7.80
C ASN A 38 -15.07 11.04 6.80
N GLU A 39 -14.70 11.35 5.57
CA GLU A 39 -15.63 11.55 4.48
C GLU A 39 -15.26 10.62 3.32
N LYS A 40 -16.11 9.65 3.07
CA LYS A 40 -15.88 8.61 2.08
C LYS A 40 -16.55 8.98 0.78
N VAL A 41 -15.77 9.05 -0.30
CA VAL A 41 -16.30 9.18 -1.65
C VAL A 41 -16.97 7.87 -2.06
N GLU A 42 -18.23 7.96 -2.47
CA GLU A 42 -19.05 6.79 -2.85
C GLU A 42 -19.28 6.71 -4.35
N ILE A 43 -19.48 7.86 -4.99
CA ILE A 43 -19.83 7.95 -6.41
C ILE A 43 -19.14 9.17 -7.00
N ILE A 44 -18.68 9.00 -8.25
CA ILE A 44 -18.28 10.10 -9.14
C ILE A 44 -19.14 9.96 -10.40
N ASN A 45 -20.01 10.93 -10.63
CA ASN A 45 -20.79 11.07 -11.85
C ASN A 45 -20.16 12.17 -12.70
N LYS A 46 -20.25 12.06 -14.02
CA LYS A 46 -19.85 13.11 -14.94
C LYS A 46 -21.04 13.50 -15.78
N ASP A 47 -21.34 14.79 -15.73
CA ASP A 47 -22.18 15.47 -16.71
C ASP A 47 -21.36 16.63 -17.26
N LYS A 48 -21.75 17.88 -17.15
CA LYS A 48 -20.93 19.06 -17.47
C LYS A 48 -19.72 19.16 -16.55
N HIS A 49 -19.93 18.95 -15.25
CA HIS A 49 -18.90 18.87 -14.19
C HIS A 49 -18.93 17.48 -13.54
N PHE A 50 -17.89 17.15 -12.77
CA PHE A 50 -17.90 15.98 -11.94
C PHE A 50 -18.70 16.24 -10.67
N ASN A 51 -19.76 15.47 -10.46
CA ASN A 51 -20.47 15.43 -9.19
C ASN A 51 -19.89 14.30 -8.34
N LEU A 52 -19.22 14.68 -7.28
CA LEU A 52 -18.56 13.80 -6.33
C LEU A 52 -19.43 13.68 -5.09
N ILE A 53 -20.05 12.52 -4.93
CA ILE A 53 -20.96 12.23 -3.82
C ILE A 53 -20.20 11.46 -2.75
N THR A 54 -20.27 11.94 -1.52
CA THR A 54 -19.70 11.30 -0.35
C THR A 54 -20.81 10.81 0.59
N ASN A 55 -20.43 10.15 1.67
CA ASN A 55 -21.37 9.75 2.72
C ASN A 55 -21.96 10.93 3.53
N LYS A 56 -21.52 12.17 3.24
CA LYS A 56 -21.99 13.38 3.99
C LYS A 56 -22.42 14.51 3.07
N ASN A 57 -21.74 14.69 1.94
CA ASN A 57 -21.86 15.87 1.10
C ASN A 57 -21.86 15.52 -0.39
N SER A 58 -22.15 16.52 -1.20
CA SER A 58 -21.97 16.47 -2.66
C SER A 58 -21.16 17.69 -3.09
N PHE A 59 -20.21 17.49 -4.00
CA PHE A 59 -19.31 18.52 -4.49
C PHE A 59 -19.24 18.47 -6.02
N PHE A 60 -19.01 19.64 -6.64
CA PHE A 60 -18.80 19.76 -8.06
C PHE A 60 -17.37 20.20 -8.35
N PHE A 61 -16.71 19.54 -9.29
CA PHE A 61 -15.33 19.79 -9.67
C PHE A 61 -15.14 19.68 -11.18
N ASP A 62 -14.22 20.49 -11.73
CA ASP A 62 -13.82 20.42 -13.14
C ASP A 62 -12.78 19.32 -13.39
N ILE A 63 -11.98 19.02 -12.37
CA ILE A 63 -10.91 18.02 -12.43
C ILE A 63 -11.03 17.10 -11.20
N VAL A 64 -10.92 15.81 -11.43
CA VAL A 64 -10.88 14.80 -10.36
C VAL A 64 -9.62 13.97 -10.46
N ILE A 65 -8.93 13.83 -9.33
CA ILE A 65 -7.75 12.98 -9.19
C ILE A 65 -8.09 11.89 -8.17
N ASP A 66 -8.21 10.65 -8.65
CA ASP A 66 -8.45 9.48 -7.82
C ASP A 66 -7.13 8.82 -7.42
N ALA A 67 -6.69 9.03 -6.20
CA ALA A 67 -5.53 8.40 -5.60
C ALA A 67 -5.92 7.41 -4.47
N SER A 68 -7.13 6.85 -4.54
CA SER A 68 -7.72 6.02 -3.48
C SER A 68 -7.20 4.59 -3.42
N TYR A 69 -6.20 4.23 -4.22
CA TYR A 69 -5.48 2.96 -4.25
C TYR A 69 -6.38 1.73 -4.42
N ASP A 70 -6.69 1.01 -3.32
CA ASP A 70 -7.59 -0.16 -3.35
C ASP A 70 -9.06 0.22 -3.59
N GLY A 71 -9.44 1.44 -3.25
CA GLY A 71 -10.76 2.03 -3.48
C GLY A 71 -11.02 2.50 -4.91
N SER A 72 -9.97 2.71 -5.71
CA SER A 72 -10.08 3.42 -7.00
C SER A 72 -11.09 2.85 -7.98
N ASN A 73 -11.27 1.54 -8.04
CA ASN A 73 -12.28 0.90 -8.88
C ASN A 73 -13.68 0.86 -8.24
N ASN A 74 -13.82 1.23 -6.98
CA ASN A 74 -15.11 1.20 -6.28
C ASN A 74 -15.94 2.46 -6.52
N ILE A 75 -15.27 3.59 -6.75
CA ILE A 75 -15.87 4.92 -6.77
C ILE A 75 -16.67 5.17 -8.06
N ILE A 76 -16.31 4.55 -9.18
CA ILE A 76 -16.91 4.83 -10.48
C ILE A 76 -17.99 3.84 -10.83
N LYS A 77 -19.25 4.30 -10.83
CA LYS A 77 -20.42 3.45 -11.17
C LYS A 77 -20.45 3.02 -12.64
N ASN A 78 -20.22 3.92 -13.58
CA ASN A 78 -20.58 3.76 -14.99
C ASN A 78 -19.42 3.46 -15.94
N ILE A 79 -18.23 3.08 -15.45
CA ILE A 79 -17.09 2.88 -16.34
C ILE A 79 -16.95 1.41 -16.71
N SER A 80 -17.27 1.12 -17.96
CA SER A 80 -17.16 -0.20 -18.59
C SER A 80 -15.72 -0.77 -18.62
N LYS A 81 -14.71 0.09 -18.49
CA LYS A 81 -13.28 -0.27 -18.63
C LYS A 81 -12.53 -0.48 -17.30
N ARG A 82 -13.19 -0.97 -16.25
CA ARG A 82 -12.49 -1.34 -15.02
C ARG A 82 -11.58 -2.54 -15.28
N LYS A 83 -10.28 -2.33 -15.15
CA LYS A 83 -9.29 -3.41 -15.25
C LYS A 83 -9.40 -4.34 -14.04
N LYS A 84 -9.35 -5.64 -14.24
CA LYS A 84 -9.14 -6.60 -13.16
C LYS A 84 -7.77 -6.31 -12.51
N ARG A 85 -7.70 -6.43 -11.20
CA ARG A 85 -6.48 -6.31 -10.41
C ARG A 85 -6.41 -7.49 -9.46
N ARG A 86 -5.21 -7.83 -9.04
CA ARG A 86 -5.00 -8.79 -7.97
C ARG A 86 -4.99 -8.04 -6.65
N TYR A 87 -6.02 -8.26 -5.86
CA TYR A 87 -6.13 -7.72 -4.52
C TYR A 87 -5.64 -8.73 -3.51
N GLN A 88 -4.89 -8.27 -2.54
CA GLN A 88 -4.41 -9.06 -1.41
C GLN A 88 -4.74 -8.32 -0.12
N LEU A 89 -5.08 -9.07 0.92
CA LEU A 89 -5.09 -8.61 2.29
C LEU A 89 -3.82 -9.12 2.94
N VAL A 90 -2.96 -8.23 3.41
CA VAL A 90 -1.66 -8.59 3.97
C VAL A 90 -1.54 -8.19 5.42
N VAL A 91 -0.72 -8.94 6.17
CA VAL A 91 -0.36 -8.65 7.56
C VAL A 91 1.14 -8.45 7.68
N VAL A 92 1.54 -7.43 8.43
CA VAL A 92 2.93 -7.16 8.82
C VAL A 92 3.02 -7.19 10.34
N PHE A 93 4.00 -7.91 10.88
CA PHE A 93 4.17 -8.04 12.33
C PHE A 93 5.26 -7.10 12.83
N GLU A 94 5.02 -6.49 13.99
CA GLU A 94 6.00 -5.67 14.68
C GLU A 94 6.77 -6.50 15.70
N PHE A 95 8.10 -6.39 15.72
CA PHE A 95 8.93 -7.09 16.66
C PHE A 95 10.11 -6.24 17.18
N LEU A 96 10.69 -6.68 18.28
CA LEU A 96 11.92 -6.17 18.84
C LEU A 96 13.03 -7.22 18.66
N PRO A 97 14.14 -6.86 17.99
CA PRO A 97 15.32 -7.72 17.96
C PRO A 97 15.97 -7.76 19.32
N LYS A 98 16.55 -8.92 19.67
CA LYS A 98 17.26 -9.12 20.94
C LYS A 98 18.77 -9.13 20.79
N ASN A 99 19.28 -9.58 19.64
CA ASN A 99 20.69 -9.84 19.42
C ASN A 99 21.29 -9.17 18.17
N PHE A 100 20.62 -8.17 17.59
CA PHE A 100 21.14 -7.38 16.49
C PHE A 100 20.68 -5.92 16.57
N ASN A 101 21.42 -5.06 15.89
CA ASN A 101 21.13 -3.63 15.80
C ASN A 101 20.15 -3.30 14.66
N LYS A 102 19.98 -2.03 14.35
CA LYS A 102 19.13 -1.52 13.25
C LYS A 102 19.64 -1.96 11.88
N ILE A 103 19.34 -3.19 11.50
CA ILE A 103 19.66 -3.76 10.20
C ILE A 103 18.35 -4.10 9.53
N GLY A 104 18.20 -3.68 8.27
CA GLY A 104 17.17 -4.23 7.37
C GLY A 104 17.72 -5.46 6.69
N LEU A 105 16.86 -6.47 6.48
CA LEU A 105 17.19 -7.65 5.71
C LEU A 105 16.05 -7.97 4.77
N ALA A 106 16.36 -8.16 3.50
CA ALA A 106 15.45 -8.68 2.50
C ALA A 106 16.08 -9.91 1.85
N VAL A 107 15.40 -11.03 1.89
CA VAL A 107 15.77 -12.21 1.12
C VAL A 107 15.10 -12.10 -0.24
N MET A 108 15.88 -12.29 -1.32
CA MET A 108 15.43 -12.13 -2.70
C MET A 108 15.25 -13.49 -3.37
N ASP A 109 14.54 -13.50 -4.51
CA ASP A 109 14.38 -14.63 -5.42
C ASP A 109 13.64 -15.85 -4.87
N GLY A 110 12.53 -15.59 -4.15
CA GLY A 110 11.65 -16.65 -3.72
C GLY A 110 10.54 -16.23 -2.77
N ASP A 111 9.91 -17.22 -2.16
CA ASP A 111 8.84 -17.06 -1.18
C ASP A 111 9.41 -16.76 0.22
N PHE A 112 10.19 -15.69 0.35
CA PHE A 112 10.96 -15.40 1.54
C PHE A 112 10.40 -14.26 2.39
N PHE A 113 11.04 -14.03 3.51
CA PHE A 113 10.73 -12.96 4.44
C PHE A 113 11.65 -11.75 4.23
N SER A 114 11.18 -10.60 4.71
CA SER A 114 11.99 -9.42 4.93
C SER A 114 11.67 -8.80 6.27
N PHE A 115 12.63 -8.16 6.88
CA PHE A 115 12.37 -7.28 8.02
C PHE A 115 13.14 -5.96 7.87
N LEU A 116 12.49 -4.88 8.27
CA LEU A 116 13.01 -3.53 8.16
C LEU A 116 12.83 -2.78 9.47
N PRO A 117 13.79 -1.95 9.90
CA PRO A 117 13.61 -1.05 11.01
C PRO A 117 12.36 -0.16 10.82
N LYS A 118 11.61 0.05 11.89
CA LYS A 118 10.49 0.97 11.92
C LYS A 118 10.93 2.31 12.48
N GLY A 119 11.23 3.24 11.60
CA GLY A 119 11.68 4.58 11.98
C GLY A 119 12.96 4.57 12.84
N LYS A 120 13.08 5.55 13.73
CA LYS A 120 14.28 5.74 14.58
C LYS A 120 14.38 4.78 15.77
N GLY A 121 13.30 4.09 16.14
CA GLY A 121 13.23 3.19 17.30
C GLY A 121 13.94 1.84 17.08
N LYS A 122 13.89 0.97 18.10
CA LYS A 122 14.44 -0.41 18.05
C LYS A 122 13.48 -1.40 17.37
N LYS A 123 12.25 -0.98 17.07
CA LYS A 123 11.23 -1.85 16.48
C LYS A 123 11.50 -2.13 15.02
N HIS A 124 11.12 -3.32 14.57
CA HIS A 124 11.19 -3.76 13.18
C HIS A 124 9.84 -4.25 12.71
N LEU A 125 9.66 -4.23 11.42
CA LEU A 125 8.49 -4.78 10.73
C LEU A 125 8.93 -6.05 10.00
N LEU A 126 8.18 -7.13 10.19
CA LEU A 126 8.44 -8.44 9.61
C LEU A 126 7.32 -8.78 8.63
N TYR A 127 7.71 -9.10 7.41
CA TYR A 127 6.83 -9.46 6.31
C TYR A 127 7.37 -10.71 5.61
N HIS A 128 6.47 -11.55 5.09
CA HIS A 128 6.81 -12.71 4.26
C HIS A 128 5.96 -12.70 3.00
N VAL A 129 6.59 -12.87 1.85
CA VAL A 129 5.92 -12.79 0.53
C VAL A 129 4.69 -13.69 0.45
N LYS A 130 4.78 -14.92 0.97
CA LYS A 130 3.70 -15.92 0.99
C LYS A 130 2.87 -15.88 2.27
N HIS A 131 3.53 -16.01 3.42
CA HIS A 131 2.83 -16.21 4.70
C HIS A 131 2.13 -14.96 5.23
N SER A 132 2.54 -13.77 4.81
CA SER A 132 1.84 -12.52 5.16
C SER A 132 0.58 -12.27 4.33
N VAL A 133 0.31 -13.03 3.28
CA VAL A 133 -0.90 -12.89 2.46
C VAL A 133 -2.04 -13.67 3.10
N LEU A 134 -2.96 -12.97 3.75
CA LEU A 134 -4.12 -13.57 4.41
C LEU A 134 -5.19 -14.00 3.43
N LYS A 135 -5.42 -13.20 2.39
CA LYS A 135 -6.39 -13.44 1.32
C LYS A 135 -5.87 -12.86 0.01
N GLN A 136 -6.25 -13.51 -1.10
CA GLN A 136 -5.97 -13.03 -2.44
C GLN A 136 -7.17 -13.27 -3.35
N LYS A 137 -7.48 -12.31 -4.22
CA LYS A 137 -8.52 -12.43 -5.24
C LYS A 137 -8.23 -11.54 -6.45
N GLU A 138 -8.46 -12.08 -7.65
CA GLU A 138 -8.48 -11.29 -8.87
C GLU A 138 -9.91 -10.85 -9.18
N CYS A 139 -10.14 -9.56 -9.15
CA CYS A 139 -11.46 -8.99 -9.37
C CYS A 139 -11.38 -7.52 -9.82
N LYS A 140 -12.53 -6.95 -10.20
CA LYS A 140 -12.62 -5.54 -10.61
C LYS A 140 -12.75 -4.58 -9.44
N LYS A 141 -13.11 -5.06 -8.25
CA LYS A 141 -13.29 -4.24 -7.04
C LYS A 141 -12.68 -4.94 -5.83
N PHE A 142 -12.12 -4.15 -4.91
CA PHE A 142 -11.67 -4.69 -3.63
C PHE A 142 -12.85 -5.30 -2.87
N PRO A 143 -12.72 -6.51 -2.32
CA PRO A 143 -13.80 -7.13 -1.54
C PRO A 143 -14.04 -6.36 -0.24
N SER A 144 -15.17 -5.67 -0.13
CA SER A 144 -15.49 -4.82 1.02
C SER A 144 -15.52 -5.57 2.36
N SER A 145 -15.85 -6.86 2.35
CA SER A 145 -15.81 -7.72 3.54
C SER A 145 -14.40 -7.84 4.14
N TRP A 146 -13.36 -7.57 3.37
CA TRP A 146 -11.97 -7.65 3.86
C TRP A 146 -11.58 -6.46 4.74
N TYR A 147 -12.32 -5.37 4.77
CA TYR A 147 -12.12 -4.29 5.74
C TYR A 147 -12.53 -4.67 7.17
N ARG A 148 -13.26 -5.78 7.36
CA ARG A 148 -13.62 -6.31 8.67
C ARG A 148 -12.50 -7.21 9.20
N TYR A 149 -11.38 -6.61 9.59
CA TYR A 149 -10.13 -7.32 9.97
C TYR A 149 -10.30 -8.31 11.13
N GLN A 150 -11.27 -8.08 12.03
CA GLN A 150 -11.60 -8.99 13.12
C GLN A 150 -11.99 -10.40 12.66
N ASN A 151 -12.48 -10.55 11.43
CA ASN A 151 -12.88 -11.84 10.87
C ASN A 151 -11.66 -12.71 10.49
N PHE A 152 -10.44 -12.17 10.54
CA PHE A 152 -9.23 -12.87 10.08
C PHE A 152 -8.31 -13.31 11.20
N LYS A 153 -8.76 -13.31 12.47
CA LYS A 153 -7.94 -13.66 13.65
C LYS A 153 -7.23 -15.02 13.51
N SER A 154 -7.93 -16.05 13.02
CA SER A 154 -7.37 -17.40 12.82
C SER A 154 -6.30 -17.42 11.73
N LEU A 155 -6.54 -16.72 10.60
CA LEU A 155 -5.57 -16.60 9.50
C LEU A 155 -4.32 -15.83 9.94
N ILE A 156 -4.48 -14.80 10.76
CA ILE A 156 -3.36 -14.02 11.30
C ILE A 156 -2.50 -14.90 12.22
N LYS A 157 -3.10 -15.70 13.11
CA LYS A 157 -2.36 -16.66 13.96
C LYS A 157 -1.63 -17.71 13.13
N LYS A 158 -2.27 -18.23 12.08
CA LYS A 158 -1.62 -19.18 11.16
C LYS A 158 -0.45 -18.53 10.43
N SER A 159 -0.62 -17.31 9.91
CA SER A 159 0.42 -16.52 9.26
C SER A 159 1.61 -16.30 10.18
N GLU A 160 1.37 -15.86 11.43
CA GLU A 160 2.41 -15.65 12.45
C GLU A 160 3.22 -16.92 12.69
N LYS A 161 2.54 -18.06 12.91
CA LYS A 161 3.20 -19.35 13.17
C LYS A 161 4.09 -19.79 12.00
N LEU A 162 3.58 -19.68 10.77
CA LEU A 162 4.30 -20.10 9.57
C LEU A 162 5.51 -19.20 9.32
N LEU A 163 5.33 -17.89 9.45
CA LEU A 163 6.37 -16.90 9.25
C LEU A 163 7.50 -17.06 10.28
N LEU A 164 7.18 -17.26 11.55
CA LEU A 164 8.19 -17.50 12.59
C LEU A 164 8.92 -18.82 12.41
N LYS A 165 8.24 -19.87 11.93
CA LYS A 165 8.86 -21.15 11.61
C LYS A 165 9.88 -20.98 10.48
N ASP A 166 9.48 -20.29 9.41
CA ASP A 166 10.33 -20.05 8.26
C ASP A 166 11.54 -19.18 8.60
N LEU A 167 11.31 -18.10 9.35
CA LEU A 167 12.37 -17.23 9.86
C LEU A 167 13.41 -18.03 10.67
N LYS A 168 12.97 -18.93 11.56
CA LYS A 168 13.85 -19.77 12.35
C LYS A 168 14.65 -20.77 11.51
N ASN A 169 14.06 -21.29 10.45
CA ASN A 169 14.75 -22.23 9.54
C ASN A 169 15.90 -21.53 8.80
N HIS A 170 15.73 -20.27 8.40
CA HIS A 170 16.74 -19.53 7.65
C HIS A 170 17.75 -18.79 8.56
N LEU A 171 17.30 -18.32 9.72
CA LEU A 171 18.09 -17.54 10.68
C LEU A 171 17.92 -18.13 12.09
N PRO A 172 18.49 -19.30 12.39
CA PRO A 172 18.28 -20.00 13.67
C PRO A 172 18.77 -19.20 14.88
N ASP A 173 19.81 -18.39 14.73
CA ASP A 173 20.39 -17.57 15.79
C ASP A 173 19.67 -16.23 15.99
N LEU A 174 18.72 -15.90 15.13
CA LEU A 174 17.96 -14.66 15.23
C LEU A 174 16.99 -14.72 16.41
N LYS A 175 17.22 -13.89 17.42
CA LYS A 175 16.34 -13.76 18.58
C LYS A 175 15.45 -12.53 18.45
N ILE A 176 14.13 -12.76 18.34
CA ILE A 176 13.12 -11.70 18.25
C ILE A 176 12.05 -11.87 19.34
N LYS A 177 11.41 -10.75 19.67
CA LYS A 177 10.20 -10.71 20.50
C LYS A 177 9.11 -9.96 19.76
N LEU A 178 8.03 -10.65 19.39
CA LEU A 178 6.85 -9.97 18.84
C LEU A 178 6.27 -9.01 19.87
N THR A 179 5.90 -7.81 19.44
CA THR A 179 5.28 -6.80 20.32
C THR A 179 3.78 -7.02 20.53
N GLY A 180 3.19 -7.94 19.78
CA GLY A 180 1.73 -8.12 19.68
C GLY A 180 1.06 -7.17 18.69
N LYS A 181 1.75 -6.08 18.28
CA LYS A 181 1.24 -5.14 17.28
C LYS A 181 1.41 -5.72 15.86
N LYS A 182 0.38 -5.53 15.06
CA LYS A 182 0.32 -5.98 13.67
C LYS A 182 -0.42 -4.95 12.82
N TYR A 183 -0.02 -4.84 11.57
CA TYR A 183 -0.60 -3.94 10.59
C TYR A 183 -1.24 -4.78 9.50
N ILE A 184 -2.52 -4.55 9.25
CA ILE A 184 -3.28 -5.23 8.22
C ILE A 184 -3.67 -4.19 7.20
N SER A 185 -3.38 -4.46 5.93
CA SER A 185 -3.67 -3.51 4.87
C SER A 185 -3.98 -4.21 3.55
N PRO A 186 -4.75 -3.56 2.68
CA PRO A 186 -4.86 -3.95 1.28
C PRO A 186 -3.50 -3.83 0.57
N ARG A 187 -3.22 -4.76 -0.35
CA ARG A 187 -2.19 -4.62 -1.36
C ARG A 187 -2.81 -4.86 -2.71
N VAL A 188 -2.55 -3.98 -3.65
CA VAL A 188 -3.07 -4.07 -5.02
C VAL A 188 -1.93 -4.28 -5.96
N LEU A 189 -2.03 -5.30 -6.79
CA LEU A 189 -1.07 -5.63 -7.82
C LEU A 189 -1.74 -5.54 -9.20
N PRO A 190 -1.01 -5.08 -10.22
CA PRO A 190 -1.48 -5.23 -11.60
C PRO A 190 -1.64 -6.72 -11.94
N ASN A 191 -2.51 -7.03 -12.89
CA ASN A 191 -2.53 -8.38 -13.45
C ASN A 191 -1.24 -8.64 -14.25
N ASN A 192 -0.75 -9.87 -14.25
CA ASN A 192 0.44 -10.32 -15.00
C ASN A 192 1.80 -9.81 -14.46
N VAL A 193 1.90 -9.37 -13.20
CA VAL A 193 3.17 -8.93 -12.61
C VAL A 193 4.16 -10.10 -12.42
N GLU A 194 3.66 -11.32 -12.29
CA GLU A 194 4.49 -12.52 -12.04
C GLU A 194 5.54 -12.80 -13.13
N LYS A 195 5.30 -12.32 -14.36
CA LYS A 195 6.25 -12.51 -15.49
C LYS A 195 7.37 -11.46 -15.54
N SER A 196 7.24 -10.31 -14.88
CA SER A 196 8.18 -9.20 -15.04
C SER A 196 8.58 -8.49 -13.76
N ASP A 197 7.94 -8.79 -12.64
CA ASP A 197 8.04 -8.09 -11.33
C ASP A 197 8.00 -6.54 -11.43
N LYS A 198 7.58 -6.02 -12.57
CA LYS A 198 7.47 -4.58 -12.82
C LYS A 198 6.34 -3.99 -12.00
N ARG A 199 6.68 -3.18 -11.02
CA ARG A 199 5.74 -2.40 -10.20
C ARG A 199 5.71 -0.96 -10.67
N VAL A 200 5.09 -0.74 -11.81
CA VAL A 200 5.02 0.60 -12.44
C VAL A 200 3.85 1.38 -11.84
N SER A 201 4.12 2.61 -11.41
CA SER A 201 3.07 3.58 -11.12
C SER A 201 2.52 4.15 -12.42
N THR A 202 1.22 4.35 -12.50
CA THR A 202 0.55 4.81 -13.72
C THR A 202 -0.48 5.90 -13.45
N ILE A 203 -0.63 6.80 -14.42
CA ILE A 203 -1.72 7.77 -14.48
C ILE A 203 -2.62 7.36 -15.63
N ASN A 204 -3.85 6.97 -15.33
CA ASN A 204 -4.85 6.61 -16.32
C ASN A 204 -5.88 7.73 -16.42
N GLU A 205 -6.01 8.34 -17.57
CA GLU A 205 -7.13 9.25 -17.85
C GLU A 205 -8.36 8.41 -18.17
N ILE A 206 -9.30 8.37 -17.25
CA ILE A 206 -10.51 7.57 -17.35
C ILE A 206 -11.53 8.24 -18.28
N SER A 207 -11.62 9.55 -18.16
CA SER A 207 -12.33 10.45 -19.06
C SER A 207 -11.66 11.82 -19.00
N LYS A 208 -11.94 12.75 -19.93
CA LYS A 208 -11.38 14.10 -19.90
C LYS A 208 -11.47 14.69 -18.51
N ASN A 209 -10.32 15.12 -17.95
CA ASN A 209 -10.15 15.68 -16.60
C ASN A 209 -10.43 14.73 -15.41
N TYR A 210 -10.55 13.42 -15.64
CA TYR A 210 -10.60 12.46 -14.56
C TYR A 210 -9.38 11.52 -14.65
N TYR A 211 -8.50 11.66 -13.68
CA TYR A 211 -7.24 10.93 -13.59
C TYR A 211 -7.27 9.94 -12.45
N GLN A 212 -7.02 8.68 -12.73
CA GLN A 212 -6.83 7.64 -11.72
C GLN A 212 -5.34 7.33 -11.61
N ILE A 213 -4.80 7.51 -10.40
CA ILE A 213 -3.41 7.15 -10.08
C ILE A 213 -3.39 5.74 -9.52
N PHE A 214 -2.56 4.90 -10.10
CA PHE A 214 -2.16 3.65 -9.50
C PHE A 214 -0.69 3.76 -9.11
N SER A 215 -0.40 3.82 -7.80
CA SER A 215 0.97 3.86 -7.30
C SER A 215 1.39 2.48 -6.82
N ALA A 216 2.52 2.01 -7.30
CA ALA A 216 3.10 0.74 -6.90
C ALA A 216 4.12 0.90 -5.77
N LYS A 217 4.75 2.08 -5.65
CA LYS A 217 5.77 2.39 -4.65
C LYS A 217 5.65 3.85 -4.19
N VAL A 218 6.02 4.11 -2.93
CA VAL A 218 5.95 5.45 -2.34
C VAL A 218 6.98 6.41 -2.93
N ASP A 219 8.14 5.91 -3.32
CA ASP A 219 9.23 6.67 -3.95
C ASP A 219 8.85 7.27 -5.32
N HIS A 220 7.87 6.68 -6.00
CA HIS A 220 7.33 7.24 -7.25
C HIS A 220 6.37 8.42 -7.05
N SER A 221 6.07 8.83 -5.84
CA SER A 221 5.01 9.82 -5.57
C SER A 221 5.29 11.20 -6.17
N VAL A 222 6.54 11.65 -6.15
CA VAL A 222 6.96 12.94 -6.72
C VAL A 222 6.86 12.90 -8.25
N ASP A 223 7.47 11.90 -8.88
CA ASP A 223 7.46 11.76 -10.34
C ASP A 223 6.04 11.69 -10.91
N ILE A 224 5.16 10.94 -10.23
CA ILE A 224 3.75 10.83 -10.64
C ILE A 224 3.02 12.16 -10.48
N ALA A 225 3.31 12.92 -9.44
CA ALA A 225 2.69 14.25 -9.25
C ALA A 225 3.14 15.22 -10.35
N GLU A 226 4.41 15.25 -10.72
CA GLU A 226 4.95 16.08 -11.79
C GLU A 226 4.37 15.70 -13.16
N GLN A 227 4.31 14.40 -13.47
CA GLN A 227 3.70 13.90 -14.70
C GLN A 227 2.22 14.27 -14.79
N LEU A 228 1.48 14.16 -13.67
CA LEU A 228 0.07 14.53 -13.61
C LEU A 228 -0.13 16.03 -13.87
N LEU A 229 0.67 16.89 -13.20
CA LEU A 229 0.62 18.34 -13.42
C LEU A 229 0.88 18.71 -14.87
N SER A 230 1.85 18.04 -15.51
CA SER A 230 2.14 18.26 -16.92
C SER A 230 0.97 17.86 -17.85
N LYS A 231 0.24 16.79 -17.49
CA LYS A 231 -0.97 16.38 -18.24
C LYS A 231 -2.11 17.37 -18.08
N ILE A 232 -2.35 17.85 -16.85
CA ILE A 232 -3.44 18.81 -16.56
C ILE A 232 -3.21 20.14 -17.27
N LYS A 233 -1.97 20.61 -17.36
CA LYS A 233 -1.63 21.88 -18.05
C LYS A 233 -1.77 21.83 -19.59
N LYS A 234 -1.75 20.63 -20.19
CA LYS A 234 -1.88 20.43 -21.64
C LYS A 234 -3.34 20.30 -22.11
N ASN A 235 -4.29 20.09 -21.21
CA ASN A 235 -5.72 19.96 -21.49
C ASN A 235 -6.49 21.24 -21.19
#